data_513ed56cf939d8d78f28f69683e090ab
#
_entry.id   513ed56cf939d8d78f28f69683e090ab
#
_cell.length_a   1.000
_cell.length_b   1.000
_cell.length_c   1.000
_cell.angle_alpha   90.00
_cell.angle_beta   90.00
_cell.angle_gamma   90.00
#
_symmetry.space_group_name_H-M   'P 1'
#
loop_
_entity.id
_entity.type
_entity.pdbx_description
1 polymer ?
#
loop_
_entity_poly.entity_id
_entity_poly.type
_entity_poly.pdbx_seq_one_letter_code
_entity_poly.pdbx_strand_id
1 'polypeptide(L)'
;MACPLTFRLCFCVLISCPLVAQTSPGTNVTAPGYDALAQASSAISSPLTQPTLTPGALLLLELEGRFAKAVEVGGGKAFGAWFADDGVTLNNGKPAVLGRTAIAAQAQWDPKTYQLTWTPQGAQMGPSNDMGFTWGHYEGRSKDKNGGPVVIAGRYFTVWKKLPDGTWKVALDASADEPPATGECCVLPKP
;
A
#
# COMPACT_ATOMS: atom_id res chain seq x y z
N MET A 1 46.52 -13.92 24.34
CA MET A 1 46.45 -15.04 23.37
C MET A 1 45.82 -14.50 22.10
N ALA A 2 46.61 -14.32 21.06
CA ALA A 2 46.23 -13.72 19.78
C ALA A 2 45.83 -14.83 18.80
N CYS A 3 44.72 -14.66 18.10
CA CYS A 3 44.29 -15.55 17.04
C CYS A 3 44.42 -14.80 15.69
N PRO A 4 45.05 -15.39 14.67
CA PRO A 4 45.39 -14.69 13.45
C PRO A 4 44.27 -14.68 12.41
N LEU A 5 44.15 -13.54 11.76
CA LEU A 5 43.33 -13.25 10.59
C LEU A 5 43.89 -13.97 9.35
N THR A 6 43.12 -14.86 8.74
CA THR A 6 43.46 -15.42 7.42
C THR A 6 42.63 -14.73 6.35
N PHE A 7 43.35 -13.92 5.57
CA PHE A 7 42.89 -13.27 4.34
C PHE A 7 42.84 -14.29 3.18
N ARG A 8 41.64 -14.59 2.64
CA ARG A 8 41.52 -15.35 1.39
C ARG A 8 41.25 -14.39 0.23
N LEU A 9 42.22 -14.22 -0.60
CA LEU A 9 42.08 -13.58 -1.92
C LEU A 9 41.15 -14.45 -2.80
N CYS A 10 40.11 -13.84 -3.34
CA CYS A 10 39.29 -14.44 -4.38
C CYS A 10 39.72 -13.83 -5.74
N PHE A 11 40.28 -14.69 -6.60
CA PHE A 11 40.71 -14.35 -7.96
C PHE A 11 39.47 -14.18 -8.86
N CYS A 12 39.24 -12.95 -9.38
CA CYS A 12 38.29 -12.74 -10.46
C CYS A 12 38.94 -13.05 -11.81
N VAL A 13 38.48 -14.11 -12.46
CA VAL A 13 38.83 -14.42 -13.86
C VAL A 13 37.89 -13.60 -14.74
N LEU A 14 38.51 -12.64 -15.47
CA LEU A 14 37.83 -11.90 -16.54
C LEU A 14 37.81 -12.74 -17.83
N ILE A 15 36.63 -13.21 -18.20
CA ILE A 15 36.40 -13.84 -19.51
C ILE A 15 35.96 -12.74 -20.48
N SER A 16 36.90 -12.40 -21.38
CA SER A 16 36.63 -11.49 -22.50
C SER A 16 35.93 -12.26 -23.62
N CYS A 17 34.72 -11.86 -23.97
CA CYS A 17 34.00 -12.36 -25.13
C CYS A 17 34.21 -11.40 -26.31
N PRO A 18 34.65 -11.85 -27.51
CA PRO A 18 34.80 -10.97 -28.67
C PRO A 18 33.46 -10.67 -29.32
N LEU A 19 33.24 -9.39 -29.57
CA LEU A 19 32.09 -8.85 -30.29
C LEU A 19 32.31 -9.11 -31.80
N VAL A 20 31.49 -10.00 -32.39
CA VAL A 20 31.45 -10.17 -33.84
C VAL A 20 30.41 -9.19 -34.39
N ALA A 21 30.89 -8.17 -35.10
CA ALA A 21 30.05 -7.27 -35.87
C ALA A 21 29.62 -7.93 -37.18
N GLN A 22 28.31 -8.18 -37.33
CA GLN A 22 27.73 -8.57 -38.61
C GLN A 22 27.24 -7.31 -39.33
N THR A 23 27.93 -6.95 -40.42
CA THR A 23 27.49 -5.94 -41.37
C THR A 23 26.59 -6.59 -42.41
N SER A 24 25.30 -6.21 -42.45
CA SER A 24 24.42 -6.52 -43.58
C SER A 24 24.34 -5.32 -44.52
N PRO A 25 24.36 -5.53 -45.83
CA PRO A 25 24.29 -4.44 -46.81
C PRO A 25 22.87 -3.91 -46.93
N GLY A 26 22.78 -2.59 -46.99
CA GLY A 26 21.52 -1.87 -47.11
C GLY A 26 20.86 -2.01 -48.49
N THR A 27 19.55 -2.07 -48.47
CA THR A 27 18.72 -1.64 -49.58
C THR A 27 17.78 -0.56 -49.08
N ASN A 28 18.07 0.69 -49.45
CA ASN A 28 17.19 1.83 -49.32
C ASN A 28 15.99 1.63 -50.25
N VAL A 29 14.82 1.42 -49.68
CA VAL A 29 13.53 1.65 -50.36
C VAL A 29 12.77 2.66 -49.53
N THR A 30 12.87 3.91 -49.94
CA THR A 30 12.09 5.02 -49.42
C THR A 30 10.65 4.91 -49.95
N ALA A 31 9.71 4.51 -49.15
CA ALA A 31 8.28 4.70 -49.38
C ALA A 31 7.76 5.79 -48.45
N PRO A 32 7.23 6.89 -48.94
CA PRO A 32 6.69 7.97 -48.09
C PRO A 32 5.27 7.63 -47.66
N GLY A 33 5.00 7.69 -46.37
CA GLY A 33 3.64 8.03 -45.96
C GLY A 33 2.90 7.13 -44.99
N TYR A 34 3.53 6.15 -44.31
CA TYR A 34 2.78 5.32 -43.34
C TYR A 34 3.21 5.47 -41.88
N ASP A 35 4.26 6.20 -41.55
CA ASP A 35 4.75 6.33 -40.17
C ASP A 35 3.98 7.34 -39.31
N ALA A 36 3.15 8.20 -39.89
CA ALA A 36 2.38 9.20 -39.15
C ALA A 36 1.13 8.63 -38.45
N LEU A 37 0.64 7.44 -38.86
CA LEU A 37 -0.54 6.84 -38.27
C LEU A 37 -0.23 5.84 -37.15
N ALA A 38 1.01 5.37 -37.05
CA ALA A 38 1.42 4.43 -36.01
C ALA A 38 1.73 5.11 -34.67
N GLN A 39 2.02 6.44 -34.67
CA GLN A 39 2.31 7.18 -33.43
C GLN A 39 1.09 7.84 -32.80
N ALA A 40 -0.06 7.86 -33.46
CA ALA A 40 -1.31 8.41 -32.91
C ALA A 40 -2.13 7.39 -32.12
N SER A 41 -1.73 6.12 -32.07
CA SER A 41 -2.51 5.05 -31.41
C SER A 41 -2.22 4.85 -29.94
N SER A 42 -1.32 5.60 -29.34
CA SER A 42 -0.93 5.41 -27.93
C SER A 42 -1.64 6.31 -26.92
N ALA A 43 -2.64 7.08 -27.32
CA ALA A 43 -3.30 8.01 -26.42
C ALA A 43 -4.82 7.85 -26.27
N ILE A 44 -5.43 6.83 -26.86
CA ILE A 44 -6.84 6.51 -26.57
C ILE A 44 -6.83 5.34 -25.58
N SER A 45 -6.68 5.67 -24.29
CA SER A 45 -7.02 4.77 -23.22
C SER A 45 -8.53 4.50 -23.32
N SER A 46 -8.90 3.40 -23.98
CA SER A 46 -10.30 3.00 -24.05
C SER A 46 -10.83 2.86 -22.62
N PRO A 47 -12.03 3.38 -22.30
CA PRO A 47 -12.67 3.12 -21.01
C PRO A 47 -12.80 1.62 -20.67
N LEU A 48 -12.69 0.76 -21.69
CA LEU A 48 -12.73 -0.70 -21.55
C LEU A 48 -11.38 -1.32 -21.14
N THR A 49 -10.29 -0.53 -21.12
CA THR A 49 -8.95 -0.98 -20.66
C THR A 49 -8.60 -0.49 -19.25
N GLN A 50 -9.54 0.13 -18.54
CA GLN A 50 -9.35 0.30 -17.08
C GLN A 50 -9.29 -1.11 -16.47
N PRO A 51 -8.31 -1.39 -15.60
CA PRO A 51 -8.23 -2.67 -14.95
C PRO A 51 -9.54 -2.89 -14.18
N THR A 52 -10.39 -3.77 -14.71
CA THR A 52 -11.58 -4.21 -13.99
C THR A 52 -11.10 -4.80 -12.67
N LEU A 53 -11.63 -4.31 -11.56
CA LEU A 53 -11.31 -4.85 -10.24
C LEU A 53 -11.56 -6.37 -10.27
N THR A 54 -10.54 -7.14 -9.91
CA THR A 54 -10.70 -8.60 -9.80
C THR A 54 -11.70 -8.94 -8.71
N PRO A 55 -12.39 -10.09 -8.77
CA PRO A 55 -13.28 -10.53 -7.69
C PRO A 55 -12.61 -10.54 -6.32
N GLY A 56 -11.33 -10.90 -6.26
CA GLY A 56 -10.55 -10.86 -5.02
C GLY A 56 -10.32 -9.44 -4.50
N ALA A 57 -10.03 -8.48 -5.37
CA ALA A 57 -9.90 -7.08 -4.98
C ALA A 57 -11.23 -6.50 -4.50
N LEU A 58 -12.34 -6.83 -5.16
CA LEU A 58 -13.69 -6.42 -4.72
C LEU A 58 -14.03 -6.97 -3.34
N LEU A 59 -13.73 -8.24 -3.07
CA LEU A 59 -13.92 -8.85 -1.75
C LEU A 59 -13.13 -8.09 -0.67
N LEU A 60 -11.87 -7.76 -0.91
CA LEU A 60 -11.05 -7.03 0.06
C LEU A 60 -11.58 -5.61 0.30
N LEU A 61 -12.03 -4.92 -0.74
CA LEU A 61 -12.65 -3.59 -0.59
C LEU A 61 -13.97 -3.66 0.18
N GLU A 62 -14.76 -4.72 0.01
CA GLU A 62 -15.97 -4.95 0.80
C GLU A 62 -15.62 -5.19 2.28
N LEU A 63 -14.62 -6.03 2.58
CA LEU A 63 -14.14 -6.26 3.94
C LEU A 63 -13.66 -4.96 4.58
N GLU A 64 -12.91 -4.14 3.85
CA GLU A 64 -12.43 -2.83 4.30
C GLU A 64 -13.59 -1.89 4.62
N GLY A 65 -14.60 -1.81 3.76
CA GLY A 65 -15.80 -1.00 4.00
C GLY A 65 -16.60 -1.46 5.22
N ARG A 66 -16.73 -2.77 5.43
CA ARG A 66 -17.38 -3.34 6.63
C ARG A 66 -16.57 -3.05 7.89
N PHE A 67 -15.26 -3.14 7.84
CA PHE A 67 -14.37 -2.80 8.94
C PHE A 67 -14.49 -1.31 9.29
N ALA A 68 -14.39 -0.42 8.31
CA ALA A 68 -14.57 1.02 8.50
C ALA A 68 -15.92 1.36 9.14
N LYS A 69 -17.00 0.75 8.65
CA LYS A 69 -18.35 0.97 9.22
C LYS A 69 -18.48 0.47 10.65
N ALA A 70 -17.88 -0.67 10.97
CA ALA A 70 -17.89 -1.19 12.33
C ALA A 70 -17.13 -0.25 13.29
N VAL A 71 -15.99 0.30 12.86
CA VAL A 71 -15.18 1.23 13.68
C VAL A 71 -15.84 2.60 13.83
N GLU A 72 -16.48 3.09 12.78
CA GLU A 72 -17.27 4.34 12.86
C GLU A 72 -18.31 4.29 13.99
N VAL A 73 -18.95 3.13 14.19
CA VAL A 73 -20.01 2.94 15.20
C VAL A 73 -19.45 2.52 16.55
N GLY A 74 -18.48 1.59 16.56
CA GLY A 74 -18.02 0.91 17.77
C GLY A 74 -16.65 1.35 18.28
N GLY A 75 -15.99 2.29 17.59
CA GLY A 75 -14.70 2.85 18.00
C GLY A 75 -13.59 1.78 18.13
N GLY A 76 -12.73 1.99 19.10
CA GLY A 76 -11.59 1.12 19.35
C GLY A 76 -11.95 -0.33 19.67
N LYS A 77 -13.07 -0.57 20.34
CA LYS A 77 -13.55 -1.93 20.62
C LYS A 77 -13.84 -2.70 19.32
N ALA A 78 -14.50 -2.06 18.37
CA ALA A 78 -14.78 -2.65 17.07
C ALA A 78 -13.48 -2.84 16.26
N PHE A 79 -12.57 -1.87 16.30
CA PHE A 79 -11.27 -1.97 15.67
C PHE A 79 -10.54 -3.25 16.10
N GLY A 80 -10.33 -3.44 17.41
CA GLY A 80 -9.64 -4.63 17.93
C GLY A 80 -10.31 -5.97 17.58
N ALA A 81 -11.64 -6.00 17.43
CA ALA A 81 -12.39 -7.23 17.13
C ALA A 81 -12.15 -7.77 15.70
N TRP A 82 -11.69 -6.94 14.78
CA TRP A 82 -11.40 -7.36 13.40
C TRP A 82 -10.08 -8.07 13.24
N PHE A 83 -9.16 -7.97 14.19
CA PHE A 83 -7.85 -8.61 14.09
C PHE A 83 -7.92 -10.12 14.33
N ALA A 84 -7.02 -10.82 13.65
CA ALA A 84 -6.70 -12.21 13.98
C ALA A 84 -5.99 -12.29 15.35
N ASP A 85 -5.97 -13.47 15.98
CA ASP A 85 -5.35 -13.67 17.29
C ASP A 85 -3.86 -13.31 17.30
N ASP A 86 -3.16 -13.54 16.20
CA ASP A 86 -1.76 -13.21 15.93
C ASP A 86 -1.59 -11.89 15.16
N GLY A 87 -2.63 -11.04 15.08
CA GLY A 87 -2.59 -9.79 14.35
C GLY A 87 -1.55 -8.81 14.88
N VAL A 88 -1.14 -7.87 14.03
CA VAL A 88 -0.09 -6.88 14.32
C VAL A 88 -0.58 -5.49 13.96
N THR A 89 -0.27 -4.48 14.79
CA THR A 89 -0.38 -3.08 14.38
C THR A 89 0.99 -2.38 14.39
N LEU A 90 1.24 -1.58 13.35
CA LEU A 90 2.44 -0.78 13.16
C LEU A 90 2.05 0.68 12.99
N ASN A 91 2.02 1.43 14.08
CA ASN A 91 1.67 2.84 14.05
C ASN A 91 2.93 3.70 14.00
N ASN A 92 2.88 4.78 13.22
CA ASN A 92 4.00 5.69 13.05
C ASN A 92 4.60 6.14 14.40
N GLY A 93 5.93 6.00 14.54
CA GLY A 93 6.66 6.41 15.73
C GLY A 93 6.38 5.62 17.01
N LYS A 94 5.64 4.47 16.93
CA LYS A 94 5.33 3.63 18.09
C LYS A 94 5.87 2.21 17.91
N PRO A 95 6.16 1.50 19.00
CA PRO A 95 6.47 0.08 18.93
C PRO A 95 5.33 -0.74 18.32
N ALA A 96 5.67 -1.84 17.65
CA ALA A 96 4.68 -2.79 17.16
C ALA A 96 3.85 -3.37 18.32
N VAL A 97 2.54 -3.53 18.09
CA VAL A 97 1.64 -4.22 19.02
C VAL A 97 1.27 -5.57 18.46
N LEU A 98 1.53 -6.60 19.22
CA LEU A 98 1.41 -7.98 18.77
C LEU A 98 0.24 -8.70 19.48
N GLY A 99 -0.63 -9.29 18.66
CA GLY A 99 -1.77 -10.08 19.10
C GLY A 99 -3.01 -9.24 19.39
N ARG A 100 -4.17 -9.83 19.03
CA ARG A 100 -5.49 -9.19 19.15
C ARG A 100 -5.76 -8.64 20.54
N THR A 101 -5.39 -9.36 21.60
CA THR A 101 -5.63 -8.93 22.98
C THR A 101 -4.91 -7.63 23.31
N ALA A 102 -3.63 -7.51 22.92
CA ALA A 102 -2.85 -6.31 23.15
C ALA A 102 -3.36 -5.13 22.28
N ILE A 103 -3.72 -5.41 21.02
CA ILE A 103 -4.33 -4.42 20.13
C ILE A 103 -5.63 -3.88 20.71
N ALA A 104 -6.53 -4.76 21.16
CA ALA A 104 -7.78 -4.37 21.79
C ALA A 104 -7.59 -3.60 23.10
N ALA A 105 -6.56 -3.92 23.87
CA ALA A 105 -6.24 -3.17 25.09
C ALA A 105 -5.75 -1.75 24.82
N GLN A 106 -5.09 -1.51 23.67
CA GLN A 106 -4.65 -0.16 23.26
C GLN A 106 -5.76 0.62 22.54
N ALA A 107 -6.61 -0.07 21.80
CA ALA A 107 -7.69 0.54 21.02
C ALA A 107 -8.91 0.87 21.90
N GLN A 108 -8.75 1.84 22.81
CA GLN A 108 -9.77 2.18 23.83
C GLN A 108 -10.42 3.55 23.58
N TRP A 109 -10.61 3.95 22.33
CA TRP A 109 -11.29 5.21 22.05
C TRP A 109 -12.80 5.05 21.87
N ASP A 110 -13.54 6.08 22.32
CA ASP A 110 -14.97 6.24 22.08
C ASP A 110 -15.18 7.00 20.76
N PRO A 111 -15.99 6.50 19.83
CA PRO A 111 -16.25 7.18 18.55
C PRO A 111 -16.93 8.55 18.70
N LYS A 112 -17.51 8.85 19.87
CA LYS A 112 -18.06 10.18 20.18
C LYS A 112 -16.97 11.23 20.44
N THR A 113 -15.79 10.81 20.86
CA THR A 113 -14.67 11.71 21.21
C THR A 113 -13.53 11.68 20.21
N TYR A 114 -13.34 10.55 19.55
CA TYR A 114 -12.38 10.37 18.48
C TYR A 114 -12.97 9.57 17.34
N GLN A 115 -13.15 10.21 16.20
CA GLN A 115 -13.66 9.57 14.97
C GLN A 115 -12.47 9.18 14.08
N LEU A 116 -12.37 7.90 13.80
CA LEU A 116 -11.41 7.37 12.82
C LEU A 116 -12.19 6.91 11.59
N THR A 117 -11.85 7.49 10.45
CA THR A 117 -12.43 7.14 9.15
C THR A 117 -11.31 6.89 8.15
N TRP A 118 -11.57 6.05 7.15
CA TRP A 118 -10.61 5.85 6.07
C TRP A 118 -11.31 5.48 4.77
N THR A 119 -10.61 5.74 3.69
CA THR A 119 -11.08 5.49 2.32
C THR A 119 -10.05 4.64 1.59
N PRO A 120 -10.41 3.41 1.17
CA PRO A 120 -9.53 2.58 0.39
C PRO A 120 -9.29 3.18 -1.00
N GLN A 121 -8.04 3.18 -1.44
CA GLN A 121 -7.61 3.59 -2.76
C GLN A 121 -7.31 2.40 -3.67
N GLY A 122 -7.06 1.23 -3.08
CA GLY A 122 -6.83 0.03 -3.84
C GLY A 122 -6.77 -1.23 -2.98
N ALA A 123 -6.79 -2.36 -3.67
CA ALA A 123 -6.72 -3.69 -3.08
C ALA A 123 -6.02 -4.65 -4.03
N GLN A 124 -5.30 -5.62 -3.47
CA GLN A 124 -4.70 -6.71 -4.23
C GLN A 124 -4.84 -8.03 -3.48
N MET A 125 -5.40 -9.01 -4.15
CA MET A 125 -5.52 -10.38 -3.64
C MET A 125 -4.28 -11.19 -4.03
N GLY A 126 -3.75 -11.96 -3.11
CA GLY A 126 -2.67 -12.90 -3.36
C GLY A 126 -3.12 -14.09 -4.24
N PRO A 127 -2.19 -14.83 -4.84
CA PRO A 127 -2.51 -15.89 -5.81
C PRO A 127 -3.28 -17.07 -5.21
N SER A 128 -3.12 -17.35 -3.92
CA SER A 128 -3.85 -18.42 -3.19
C SER A 128 -5.27 -18.03 -2.77
N ASN A 129 -5.67 -16.77 -2.92
CA ASN A 129 -6.97 -16.22 -2.50
C ASN A 129 -7.30 -16.42 -1.00
N ASP A 130 -6.29 -16.51 -0.17
CA ASP A 130 -6.39 -16.63 1.29
C ASP A 130 -5.73 -15.47 2.04
N MET A 131 -5.01 -14.63 1.32
CA MET A 131 -4.37 -13.42 1.83
C MET A 131 -4.39 -12.32 0.76
N GLY A 132 -4.50 -11.08 1.20
CA GLY A 132 -4.42 -9.92 0.33
C GLY A 132 -4.26 -8.65 1.16
N PHE A 133 -4.24 -7.50 0.50
CA PHE A 133 -4.07 -6.23 1.18
C PHE A 133 -4.88 -5.11 0.54
N THR A 134 -5.16 -4.11 1.35
CA THR A 134 -5.79 -2.84 0.98
C THR A 134 -4.88 -1.69 1.40
N TRP A 135 -5.01 -0.56 0.76
CA TRP A 135 -4.33 0.67 1.15
C TRP A 135 -5.19 1.88 0.84
N GLY A 136 -4.92 2.99 1.52
CA GLY A 136 -5.65 4.22 1.28
C GLY A 136 -5.26 5.32 2.25
N HIS A 137 -6.15 6.27 2.40
CA HIS A 137 -6.04 7.38 3.34
C HIS A 137 -6.91 7.18 4.55
N TYR A 138 -6.41 7.62 5.72
CA TYR A 138 -7.21 7.71 6.94
C TYR A 138 -7.24 9.15 7.45
N GLU A 139 -8.25 9.44 8.24
CA GLU A 139 -8.41 10.67 8.98
C GLU A 139 -8.95 10.38 10.38
N GLY A 140 -8.28 10.93 11.38
CA GLY A 140 -8.71 10.91 12.77
C GLY A 140 -9.13 12.32 13.21
N ARG A 141 -10.33 12.46 13.75
CA ARG A 141 -10.88 13.72 14.23
C ARG A 141 -11.18 13.68 15.71
N SER A 142 -10.73 14.69 16.43
CA SER A 142 -11.00 14.89 17.86
C SER A 142 -11.09 16.36 18.20
N LYS A 143 -11.20 16.67 19.48
CA LYS A 143 -11.08 18.03 20.01
C LYS A 143 -9.92 18.13 20.98
N ASP A 144 -9.23 19.26 20.97
CA ASP A 144 -8.23 19.57 21.96
C ASP A 144 -8.88 19.93 23.31
N LYS A 145 -8.04 20.18 24.33
CA LYS A 145 -8.49 20.58 25.69
C LYS A 145 -9.27 21.90 25.73
N ASN A 146 -9.18 22.73 24.68
CA ASN A 146 -9.89 24.00 24.56
C ASN A 146 -11.15 23.87 23.69
N GLY A 147 -11.47 22.66 23.19
CA GLY A 147 -12.59 22.40 22.29
C GLY A 147 -12.28 22.66 20.83
N GLY A 148 -11.07 23.05 20.48
CA GLY A 148 -10.63 23.26 19.10
C GLY A 148 -10.53 21.94 18.34
N PRO A 149 -10.82 21.92 17.02
CA PRO A 149 -10.73 20.70 16.22
C PRO A 149 -9.28 20.26 16.06
N VAL A 150 -9.02 18.97 16.27
CA VAL A 150 -7.75 18.30 15.95
C VAL A 150 -8.00 17.28 14.87
N VAL A 151 -7.27 17.37 13.77
CA VAL A 151 -7.33 16.44 12.66
C VAL A 151 -5.92 15.87 12.44
N ILE A 152 -5.83 14.55 12.42
CA ILE A 152 -4.66 13.82 11.95
C ILE A 152 -5.06 13.08 10.69
N ALA A 153 -4.15 12.98 9.72
CA ALA A 153 -4.40 12.27 8.48
C ALA A 153 -3.14 11.54 8.05
N GLY A 154 -3.31 10.53 7.23
CA GLY A 154 -2.18 9.77 6.75
C GLY A 154 -2.59 8.65 5.81
N ARG A 155 -1.65 7.74 5.60
CA ARG A 155 -1.85 6.55 4.79
C ARG A 155 -1.91 5.31 5.67
N TYR A 156 -2.71 4.37 5.24
CA TYR A 156 -2.79 3.05 5.88
C TYR A 156 -2.55 1.93 4.88
N PHE A 157 -2.19 0.79 5.44
CA PHE A 157 -2.00 -0.47 4.74
C PHE A 157 -2.50 -1.60 5.63
N THR A 158 -3.53 -2.32 5.17
CA THR A 158 -4.13 -3.44 5.91
C THR A 158 -3.90 -4.73 5.17
N VAL A 159 -3.31 -5.73 5.82
CA VAL A 159 -3.21 -7.10 5.33
C VAL A 159 -4.35 -7.92 5.89
N TRP A 160 -5.08 -8.55 5.00
CA TRP A 160 -6.19 -9.46 5.26
C TRP A 160 -5.74 -10.90 5.15
N LYS A 161 -6.18 -11.77 6.04
CA LYS A 161 -6.00 -13.22 5.91
C LYS A 161 -7.31 -13.96 6.16
N LYS A 162 -7.49 -15.04 5.42
CA LYS A 162 -8.60 -15.98 5.59
C LYS A 162 -8.20 -17.04 6.60
N LEU A 163 -9.01 -17.21 7.64
CA LEU A 163 -8.83 -18.26 8.65
C LEU A 163 -9.34 -19.61 8.13
N PRO A 164 -8.95 -20.72 8.78
CA PRO A 164 -9.40 -22.05 8.38
C PRO A 164 -10.93 -22.24 8.38
N ASP A 165 -11.66 -21.48 9.20
CA ASP A 165 -13.13 -21.46 9.22
C ASP A 165 -13.77 -20.62 8.11
N GLY A 166 -12.95 -20.05 7.22
CA GLY A 166 -13.40 -19.22 6.11
C GLY A 166 -13.59 -17.74 6.45
N THR A 167 -13.49 -17.33 7.71
CA THR A 167 -13.60 -15.92 8.09
C THR A 167 -12.35 -15.12 7.71
N TRP A 168 -12.55 -13.85 7.32
CA TRP A 168 -11.46 -12.93 7.03
C TRP A 168 -11.17 -12.06 8.25
N LYS A 169 -9.90 -11.89 8.56
CA LYS A 169 -9.39 -11.08 9.66
C LYS A 169 -8.21 -10.23 9.23
N VAL A 170 -8.01 -9.12 9.94
CA VAL A 170 -6.82 -8.28 9.79
C VAL A 170 -5.62 -9.01 10.38
N ALA A 171 -4.62 -9.30 9.55
CA ALA A 171 -3.36 -9.88 9.96
C ALA A 171 -2.34 -8.82 10.36
N LEU A 172 -2.33 -7.69 9.64
CA LEU A 172 -1.49 -6.55 9.94
C LEU A 172 -2.22 -5.28 9.53
N ASP A 173 -2.14 -4.26 10.35
CA ASP A 173 -2.53 -2.90 10.03
C ASP A 173 -1.36 -1.95 10.31
N ALA A 174 -1.00 -1.15 9.32
CA ALA A 174 0.08 -0.18 9.41
C ALA A 174 -0.42 1.21 9.04
N SER A 175 0.05 2.22 9.74
CA SER A 175 -0.26 3.61 9.42
C SER A 175 0.98 4.51 9.49
N ALA A 176 1.00 5.53 8.63
CA ALA A 176 1.98 6.58 8.61
C ALA A 176 1.27 7.93 8.52
N ASP A 177 1.52 8.80 9.48
CA ASP A 177 0.93 10.14 9.49
C ASP A 177 1.51 10.96 8.33
N GLU A 178 0.67 11.74 7.68
CA GLU A 178 1.10 12.74 6.71
C GLU A 178 1.31 14.09 7.43
N PRO A 179 2.34 14.85 7.06
CA PRO A 179 2.49 16.20 7.60
C PRO A 179 1.24 17.01 7.22
N PRO A 180 0.81 17.95 8.08
CA PRO A 180 -0.29 18.86 7.75
C PRO A 180 -0.01 19.51 6.39
N ALA A 181 -1.02 19.54 5.51
CA ALA A 181 -0.89 20.20 4.23
C ALA A 181 -0.57 21.69 4.47
N THR A 182 0.70 22.04 4.37
CA THR A 182 1.12 23.44 4.32
C THR A 182 0.73 23.94 2.93
N GLY A 183 -0.14 24.94 2.87
CA GLY A 183 -0.80 25.42 1.66
C GLY A 183 0.10 25.95 0.52
N GLU A 184 1.42 25.72 0.61
CA GLU A 184 2.38 26.16 -0.40
C GLU A 184 3.02 25.04 -1.23
N CYS A 185 2.94 23.78 -0.82
CA CYS A 185 3.56 22.69 -1.58
C CYS A 185 2.83 22.26 -2.86
N CYS A 186 1.67 22.88 -3.17
CA CYS A 186 0.90 22.62 -4.39
C CYS A 186 0.85 23.82 -5.36
N VAL A 187 1.63 24.86 -5.14
CA VAL A 187 1.74 25.96 -6.10
C VAL A 187 2.67 25.52 -7.23
N LEU A 188 2.09 25.18 -8.38
CA LEU A 188 2.88 24.95 -9.60
C LEU A 188 3.71 26.22 -9.90
N PRO A 189 5.00 26.08 -10.28
CA PRO A 189 5.79 27.21 -10.74
C PRO A 189 5.04 27.90 -11.88
N LYS A 190 4.86 29.21 -11.76
CA LYS A 190 4.30 30.00 -12.87
C LYS A 190 5.24 29.87 -14.06
N PRO A 191 4.70 29.69 -15.30
CA PRO A 191 5.49 29.61 -16.51
C PRO A 191 6.27 30.92 -16.78
#